data_07e6d734d89011b28bcce1b3329eb375
#
_entry.id   07e6d734d89011b28bcce1b3329eb375
#
_cell.length_a   1.000
_cell.length_b   1.000
_cell.length_c   1.000
_cell.angle_alpha   90.00
_cell.angle_beta   90.00
_cell.angle_gamma   90.00
#
_symmetry.space_group_name_H-M   'P 1'
#
loop_
_entity.id
_entity.type
_entity.pdbx_description
1 polymer ?
#
loop_
_entity_poly.entity_id
_entity_poly.type
_entity_poly.pdbx_seq_one_letter_code
_entity_poly.pdbx_strand_id
1 'polypeptide(L)'
;MDMKDHGVSEHVDPLMEDIDRYGLYKHVVELEAYGITVVPPETMRVDEEFVGRLRNAILRACERRNGVEITDYQTSVLAREDAGRNSWDLLEEDEIFVDAAINPVNLALVRWLLGGSAVFSGQTWIIKGEGYPSLNLHSDAHGIPPGGGHIAHTCNASWLCSDYEDAADGPTVFVPGSHHHARATLPHEEDLATTPFK
;
A
#
# COMPACT_ATOMS: atom_id res chain seq x y z
N MET A 1 24.50 34.03 9.72
CA MET A 1 24.16 32.58 9.71
C MET A 1 22.67 32.50 9.77
N ASP A 2 22.02 32.12 8.69
CA ASP A 2 20.56 32.09 8.62
C ASP A 2 20.07 30.87 9.44
N MET A 3 19.10 31.07 10.30
CA MET A 3 18.53 29.97 11.11
C MET A 3 17.96 28.84 10.29
N LYS A 4 17.75 29.04 8.96
CA LYS A 4 17.37 28.02 8.02
C LYS A 4 18.42 26.90 7.83
N ASP A 5 19.67 27.16 8.18
CA ASP A 5 20.75 26.18 8.05
C ASP A 5 20.86 25.19 9.21
N HIS A 6 20.00 25.29 10.21
CA HIS A 6 20.06 24.45 11.40
C HIS A 6 19.02 23.33 11.37
N GLY A 7 19.22 22.35 10.49
CA GLY A 7 18.58 21.06 10.62
C GLY A 7 17.15 20.94 10.07
N VAL A 8 16.63 21.94 9.36
CA VAL A 8 15.40 21.77 8.57
C VAL A 8 15.79 21.19 7.22
N SER A 9 15.26 20.03 6.91
CA SER A 9 15.45 19.42 5.58
C SER A 9 14.91 20.35 4.51
N GLU A 10 15.71 20.65 3.48
CA GLU A 10 15.28 21.43 2.31
C GLU A 10 14.07 20.82 1.57
N HIS A 11 13.69 19.58 1.93
CA HIS A 11 12.54 18.88 1.40
C HIS A 11 11.23 19.10 2.17
N VAL A 12 11.28 19.77 3.35
CA VAL A 12 10.08 19.94 4.18
C VAL A 12 9.10 20.92 3.56
N ASP A 13 9.57 22.07 3.08
CA ASP A 13 8.69 23.08 2.50
C ASP A 13 7.94 22.56 1.26
N PRO A 14 8.60 21.93 0.26
CA PRO A 14 7.91 21.33 -0.89
C PRO A 14 6.95 20.19 -0.51
N LEU A 15 7.29 19.41 0.51
CA LEU A 15 6.40 18.36 1.01
C LEU A 15 5.13 18.96 1.64
N MET A 16 5.27 19.98 2.45
CA MET A 16 4.12 20.66 3.08
C MET A 16 3.23 21.33 2.04
N GLU A 17 3.81 21.90 0.98
CA GLU A 17 3.07 22.42 -0.16
C GLU A 17 2.26 21.33 -0.88
N ASP A 18 2.81 20.13 -1.04
CA ASP A 18 2.09 18.99 -1.63
C ASP A 18 0.98 18.47 -0.71
N ILE A 19 1.22 18.37 0.60
CA ILE A 19 0.21 17.98 1.59
C ILE A 19 -0.99 18.96 1.55
N ASP A 20 -0.71 20.25 1.50
CA ASP A 20 -1.76 21.29 1.39
C ASP A 20 -2.50 21.21 0.04
N ARG A 21 -1.75 21.19 -1.06
CA ARG A 21 -2.27 21.14 -2.44
C ARG A 21 -3.23 19.97 -2.69
N TYR A 22 -2.93 18.82 -2.11
CA TYR A 22 -3.73 17.61 -2.26
C TYR A 22 -4.72 17.38 -1.12
N GLY A 23 -4.74 18.23 -0.10
CA GLY A 23 -5.66 18.14 1.03
C GLY A 23 -5.40 16.92 1.93
N LEU A 24 -4.13 16.57 2.17
CA LEU A 24 -3.72 15.31 2.79
C LEU A 24 -3.58 15.35 4.32
N TYR A 25 -3.92 16.45 4.98
CA TYR A 25 -3.75 16.56 6.44
C TYR A 25 -4.44 15.45 7.24
N LYS A 26 -5.66 15.08 6.85
CA LYS A 26 -6.38 13.96 7.48
C LYS A 26 -5.59 12.66 7.35
N HIS A 27 -5.08 12.37 6.16
CA HIS A 27 -4.35 11.13 5.86
C HIS A 27 -3.02 11.06 6.60
N VAL A 28 -2.33 12.19 6.74
CA VAL A 28 -1.13 12.30 7.57
C VAL A 28 -1.43 11.99 9.03
N VAL A 29 -2.49 12.56 9.60
CA VAL A 29 -2.91 12.30 10.98
C VAL A 29 -3.28 10.83 11.19
N GLU A 30 -3.97 10.21 10.23
CA GLU A 30 -4.32 8.79 10.29
C GLU A 30 -3.08 7.90 10.23
N LEU A 31 -2.12 8.20 9.37
CA LEU A 31 -0.84 7.48 9.29
C LEU A 31 -0.06 7.55 10.61
N GLU A 32 0.03 8.73 11.22
CA GLU A 32 0.71 8.91 12.51
C GLU A 32 -0.02 8.18 13.66
N ALA A 33 -1.35 8.23 13.68
CA ALA A 33 -2.13 7.66 14.77
C ALA A 33 -2.33 6.15 14.66
N TYR A 34 -2.57 5.67 13.45
CA TYR A 34 -3.01 4.29 13.22
C TYR A 34 -2.03 3.45 12.42
N GLY A 35 -1.09 4.06 11.69
CA GLY A 35 -0.16 3.39 10.78
C GLY A 35 -0.76 3.07 9.42
N ILE A 36 -1.99 3.51 9.15
CA ILE A 36 -2.70 3.29 7.89
C ILE A 36 -3.65 4.44 7.60
N THR A 37 -3.86 4.72 6.33
CA THR A 37 -4.92 5.60 5.84
C THR A 37 -5.50 5.04 4.54
N VAL A 38 -6.76 5.36 4.26
CA VAL A 38 -7.41 5.07 2.97
C VAL A 38 -7.66 6.39 2.25
N VAL A 39 -7.06 6.50 1.06
CA VAL A 39 -7.19 7.70 0.23
C VAL A 39 -8.18 7.41 -0.89
N PRO A 40 -9.31 8.13 -0.96
CA PRO A 40 -10.32 7.88 -1.96
C PRO A 40 -9.87 8.33 -3.36
N PRO A 41 -10.45 7.75 -4.44
CA PRO A 41 -10.03 7.99 -5.83
C PRO A 41 -10.01 9.48 -6.22
N GLU A 42 -10.96 10.25 -5.77
CA GLU A 42 -11.04 11.69 -6.03
C GLU A 42 -9.86 12.47 -5.43
N THR A 43 -9.39 12.06 -4.24
CA THR A 43 -8.20 12.64 -3.62
C THR A 43 -6.94 12.15 -4.33
N MET A 44 -6.89 10.86 -4.72
CA MET A 44 -5.81 10.29 -5.51
C MET A 44 -5.73 10.88 -6.93
N ARG A 45 -6.77 11.62 -7.37
CA ARG A 45 -6.91 12.21 -8.71
C ARG A 45 -6.86 11.17 -9.82
N VAL A 46 -7.48 10.05 -9.58
CA VAL A 46 -7.66 8.96 -10.54
C VAL A 46 -9.15 8.71 -10.75
N ASP A 47 -9.48 8.23 -11.92
CA ASP A 47 -10.83 7.85 -12.31
C ASP A 47 -11.01 6.32 -12.35
N GLU A 48 -12.22 5.88 -12.60
CA GLU A 48 -12.53 4.46 -12.73
C GLU A 48 -11.81 3.81 -13.92
N GLU A 49 -11.52 4.59 -14.97
CA GLU A 49 -10.77 4.10 -16.13
C GLU A 49 -9.34 3.73 -15.72
N PHE A 50 -8.68 4.57 -14.92
CA PHE A 50 -7.35 4.27 -14.40
C PHE A 50 -7.33 2.98 -13.59
N VAL A 51 -8.27 2.84 -12.63
CA VAL A 51 -8.38 1.63 -11.79
C VAL A 51 -8.67 0.39 -12.64
N GLY A 52 -9.57 0.51 -13.64
CA GLY A 52 -9.88 -0.55 -14.59
C GLY A 52 -8.67 -0.97 -15.43
N ARG A 53 -7.89 -0.01 -15.93
CA ARG A 53 -6.64 -0.26 -16.67
C ARG A 53 -5.62 -0.98 -15.79
N LEU A 54 -5.43 -0.52 -14.56
CA LEU A 54 -4.51 -1.15 -13.59
C LEU A 54 -4.92 -2.60 -13.30
N ARG A 55 -6.20 -2.84 -12.99
CA ARG A 55 -6.74 -4.18 -12.80
C ARG A 55 -6.48 -5.07 -14.02
N ASN A 56 -6.82 -4.61 -15.21
CA ASN A 56 -6.64 -5.39 -16.43
C ASN A 56 -5.15 -5.68 -16.72
N ALA A 57 -4.24 -4.77 -16.38
CA ALA A 57 -2.81 -4.99 -16.50
C ALA A 57 -2.32 -6.07 -15.53
N ILE A 58 -2.82 -6.07 -14.28
CA ILE A 58 -2.55 -7.12 -13.29
C ILE A 58 -3.01 -8.48 -13.81
N LEU A 59 -4.25 -8.58 -14.32
CA LEU A 59 -4.81 -9.83 -14.83
C LEU A 59 -3.99 -10.36 -16.01
N ARG A 60 -3.67 -9.50 -16.99
CA ARG A 60 -2.82 -9.89 -18.14
C ARG A 60 -1.42 -10.36 -17.72
N ALA A 61 -0.80 -9.67 -16.75
CA ALA A 61 0.50 -10.07 -16.23
C ALA A 61 0.41 -11.44 -15.52
N CYS A 62 -0.63 -11.65 -14.72
CA CYS A 62 -0.89 -12.92 -14.06
C CYS A 62 -1.11 -14.06 -15.07
N GLU A 63 -1.97 -13.87 -16.07
CA GLU A 63 -2.23 -14.85 -17.12
C GLU A 63 -0.94 -15.23 -17.85
N ARG A 64 -0.19 -14.24 -18.30
CA ARG A 64 1.05 -14.47 -19.05
C ARG A 64 2.10 -15.21 -18.24
N ARG A 65 2.30 -14.80 -17.00
CA ARG A 65 3.37 -15.35 -16.15
C ARG A 65 3.06 -16.75 -15.62
N ASN A 66 1.78 -17.05 -15.44
CA ASN A 66 1.34 -18.34 -14.89
C ASN A 66 0.81 -19.31 -15.99
N GLY A 67 0.69 -18.86 -17.23
CA GLY A 67 0.18 -19.68 -18.34
C GLY A 67 -1.29 -20.06 -18.17
N VAL A 68 -2.09 -19.16 -17.64
CA VAL A 68 -3.49 -19.39 -17.28
C VAL A 68 -4.40 -18.38 -17.97
N GLU A 69 -5.69 -18.66 -18.05
CA GLU A 69 -6.71 -17.75 -18.55
C GLU A 69 -7.65 -17.36 -17.40
N ILE A 70 -7.84 -16.07 -17.19
CA ILE A 70 -8.73 -15.52 -16.16
C ILE A 70 -9.98 -14.98 -16.87
N THR A 71 -11.04 -15.80 -16.93
CA THR A 71 -12.30 -15.43 -17.57
C THR A 71 -13.16 -14.53 -16.68
N ASP A 72 -13.05 -14.68 -15.38
CA ASP A 72 -13.71 -13.87 -14.37
C ASP A 72 -12.81 -13.72 -13.16
N TYR A 73 -12.35 -12.47 -12.91
CA TYR A 73 -11.44 -12.19 -11.81
C TYR A 73 -12.08 -12.34 -10.42
N GLN A 74 -13.42 -12.23 -10.32
CA GLN A 74 -14.14 -12.37 -9.05
C GLN A 74 -14.23 -13.83 -8.61
N THR A 75 -14.36 -14.75 -9.56
CA THR A 75 -14.54 -16.18 -9.28
C THR A 75 -13.31 -17.03 -9.63
N SER A 76 -12.24 -16.41 -10.10
CA SER A 76 -11.06 -17.12 -10.57
C SER A 76 -10.42 -17.98 -9.48
N VAL A 77 -10.43 -19.29 -9.72
CA VAL A 77 -9.82 -20.29 -8.84
C VAL A 77 -8.29 -20.20 -8.85
N LEU A 78 -7.70 -19.56 -9.84
CA LEU A 78 -6.26 -19.43 -10.04
C LEU A 78 -5.58 -18.55 -9.00
N ALA A 79 -6.35 -17.72 -8.32
CA ALA A 79 -5.86 -17.00 -7.16
C ALA A 79 -5.36 -17.95 -6.05
N ARG A 80 -5.72 -19.24 -6.08
CA ARG A 80 -5.49 -20.16 -4.98
C ARG A 80 -4.07 -20.72 -4.88
N GLU A 81 -3.40 -21.00 -5.99
CA GLU A 81 -2.18 -21.83 -5.92
C GLU A 81 -0.92 -21.15 -6.46
N ASP A 82 -1.01 -20.34 -7.51
CA ASP A 82 0.15 -19.87 -8.25
C ASP A 82 0.29 -18.32 -8.35
N ALA A 83 -0.76 -17.57 -8.06
CA ALA A 83 -0.79 -16.12 -8.22
C ALA A 83 0.29 -15.38 -7.39
N GLY A 84 0.76 -15.99 -6.31
CA GLY A 84 1.78 -15.40 -5.44
C GLY A 84 3.23 -15.66 -5.89
N ARG A 85 3.49 -16.61 -6.76
CA ARG A 85 4.88 -17.01 -7.11
C ARG A 85 5.56 -16.08 -8.09
N ASN A 86 4.81 -15.49 -9.02
CA ASN A 86 5.31 -14.69 -10.12
C ASN A 86 4.70 -13.27 -10.12
N SER A 87 4.48 -12.70 -8.94
CA SER A 87 3.75 -11.45 -8.76
C SER A 87 4.64 -10.19 -8.66
N TRP A 88 5.94 -10.35 -8.60
CA TRP A 88 6.89 -9.25 -8.45
C TRP A 88 7.32 -8.63 -9.78
N ASP A 89 7.99 -7.48 -9.74
CA ASP A 89 8.64 -6.81 -10.86
C ASP A 89 7.67 -6.42 -11.98
N LEU A 90 6.61 -5.66 -11.61
CA LEU A 90 5.54 -5.28 -12.53
C LEU A 90 5.88 -4.10 -13.45
N LEU A 91 6.88 -3.29 -13.13
CA LEU A 91 7.16 -2.04 -13.85
C LEU A 91 7.44 -2.24 -15.34
N GLU A 92 7.95 -3.41 -15.74
CA GLU A 92 8.24 -3.75 -17.13
C GLU A 92 7.04 -4.30 -17.91
N GLU A 93 5.94 -4.58 -17.21
CA GLU A 93 4.79 -5.25 -17.78
C GLU A 93 3.84 -4.32 -18.52
N ASP A 94 3.63 -3.13 -17.94
CA ASP A 94 2.71 -2.12 -18.47
C ASP A 94 3.05 -0.76 -17.85
N GLU A 95 2.97 0.33 -18.62
CA GLU A 95 3.24 1.69 -18.15
C GLU A 95 2.33 2.11 -16.99
N ILE A 96 1.13 1.54 -16.88
CA ILE A 96 0.18 1.84 -15.79
C ILE A 96 0.76 1.53 -14.40
N PHE A 97 1.66 0.56 -14.30
CA PHE A 97 2.34 0.24 -13.04
C PHE A 97 3.32 1.35 -12.64
N VAL A 98 3.97 1.97 -13.62
CA VAL A 98 4.80 3.16 -13.36
C VAL A 98 3.92 4.32 -12.93
N ASP A 99 2.82 4.60 -13.66
CA ASP A 99 1.87 5.68 -13.33
C ASP A 99 1.32 5.53 -11.90
N ALA A 100 0.99 4.31 -11.50
CA ALA A 100 0.54 4.01 -10.13
C ALA A 100 1.64 4.28 -9.09
N ALA A 101 2.87 3.87 -9.35
CA ALA A 101 4.00 4.05 -8.44
C ALA A 101 4.36 5.53 -8.24
N ILE A 102 4.35 6.33 -9.34
CA ILE A 102 4.72 7.75 -9.30
C ILE A 102 3.54 8.70 -9.11
N ASN A 103 2.35 8.21 -8.80
CA ASN A 103 1.21 9.08 -8.51
C ASN A 103 1.60 10.12 -7.46
N PRO A 104 1.38 11.43 -7.72
CA PRO A 104 1.92 12.49 -6.87
C PRO A 104 1.34 12.50 -5.44
N VAL A 105 0.09 12.07 -5.26
CA VAL A 105 -0.54 11.95 -3.94
C VAL A 105 0.10 10.80 -3.15
N ASN A 106 0.28 9.64 -3.80
CA ASN A 106 1.01 8.52 -3.23
C ASN A 106 2.42 8.94 -2.79
N LEU A 107 3.17 9.60 -3.68
CA LEU A 107 4.53 10.06 -3.38
C LEU A 107 4.57 11.08 -2.25
N ALA A 108 3.58 11.96 -2.10
CA ALA A 108 3.52 12.91 -1.00
C ALA A 108 3.39 12.19 0.35
N LEU A 109 2.52 11.18 0.46
CA LEU A 109 2.36 10.39 1.69
C LEU A 109 3.57 9.50 1.99
N VAL A 110 4.17 8.89 0.95
CA VAL A 110 5.42 8.12 1.10
C VAL A 110 6.56 9.01 1.59
N ARG A 111 6.71 10.23 1.04
CA ARG A 111 7.74 11.19 1.48
C ARG A 111 7.48 11.71 2.87
N TRP A 112 6.23 11.83 3.29
CA TRP A 112 5.90 12.15 4.68
C TRP A 112 6.50 11.14 5.66
N LEU A 113 6.33 9.85 5.36
CA LEU A 113 6.80 8.77 6.23
C LEU A 113 8.30 8.50 6.12
N LEU A 114 8.83 8.46 4.90
CA LEU A 114 10.18 7.95 4.61
C LEU A 114 11.18 9.03 4.22
N GLY A 115 10.74 10.27 4.04
CA GLY A 115 11.58 11.37 3.57
C GLY A 115 11.86 11.35 2.07
N GLY A 116 12.60 12.37 1.61
CA GLY A 116 12.90 12.58 0.20
C GLY A 116 13.87 11.57 -0.43
N SER A 117 14.53 10.75 0.38
CA SER A 117 15.46 9.70 -0.07
C SER A 117 14.83 8.31 -0.14
N ALA A 118 13.51 8.21 -0.06
CA ALA A 118 12.80 6.96 -0.19
C ALA A 118 13.16 6.25 -1.50
N VAL A 119 13.37 4.94 -1.43
CA VAL A 119 13.69 4.10 -2.59
C VAL A 119 12.56 3.13 -2.83
N PHE A 120 12.09 3.07 -4.05
CA PHE A 120 11.13 2.07 -4.49
C PHE A 120 11.78 0.69 -4.48
N SER A 121 11.27 -0.23 -3.66
CA SER A 121 11.85 -1.55 -3.47
C SER A 121 11.23 -2.62 -4.36
N GLY A 122 10.00 -2.43 -4.80
CA GLY A 122 9.30 -3.39 -5.65
C GLY A 122 7.80 -3.16 -5.71
N GLN A 123 7.16 -3.88 -6.60
CA GLN A 123 5.72 -3.86 -6.80
C GLN A 123 5.23 -5.28 -7.06
N THR A 124 4.09 -5.62 -6.49
CA THR A 124 3.47 -6.94 -6.62
C THR A 124 1.97 -6.81 -6.74
N TRP A 125 1.29 -7.85 -7.24
CA TRP A 125 -0.16 -7.96 -7.14
C TRP A 125 -0.57 -8.97 -6.09
N ILE A 126 -1.79 -8.82 -5.60
CA ILE A 126 -2.50 -9.80 -4.81
C ILE A 126 -3.85 -10.06 -5.47
N ILE A 127 -4.07 -11.28 -5.95
CA ILE A 127 -5.35 -11.74 -6.47
C ILE A 127 -5.82 -12.83 -5.53
N LYS A 128 -7.02 -12.67 -4.98
CA LYS A 128 -7.64 -13.66 -4.10
C LYS A 128 -9.02 -14.02 -4.61
N GLY A 129 -9.27 -15.30 -4.84
CA GLY A 129 -10.59 -15.83 -5.10
C GLY A 129 -11.25 -16.37 -3.85
N GLU A 130 -12.51 -16.79 -3.97
CA GLU A 130 -13.29 -17.39 -2.89
C GLU A 130 -12.55 -18.57 -2.24
N GLY A 131 -12.50 -18.62 -0.91
CA GLY A 131 -11.85 -19.67 -0.13
C GLY A 131 -10.31 -19.62 -0.15
N TYR A 132 -9.70 -18.54 -0.65
CA TYR A 132 -8.26 -18.36 -0.53
C TYR A 132 -7.88 -18.11 0.95
N PRO A 133 -6.84 -18.77 1.46
CA PRO A 133 -6.46 -18.60 2.86
C PRO A 133 -5.98 -17.16 3.12
N SER A 134 -6.36 -16.63 4.28
CA SER A 134 -5.83 -15.35 4.75
C SER A 134 -4.33 -15.42 4.97
N LEU A 135 -3.62 -14.33 4.69
CA LEU A 135 -2.27 -14.16 5.21
C LEU A 135 -2.34 -13.95 6.73
N ASN A 136 -1.39 -14.56 7.44
CA ASN A 136 -1.28 -14.29 8.87
C ASN A 136 -0.90 -12.83 9.09
N LEU A 137 -1.35 -12.25 10.20
CA LEU A 137 -0.88 -10.95 10.65
C LEU A 137 0.65 -11.00 10.82
N HIS A 138 1.34 -10.08 10.19
CA HIS A 138 2.79 -9.99 10.20
C HIS A 138 3.25 -8.53 10.16
N SER A 139 4.51 -8.31 10.34
CA SER A 139 5.15 -7.00 10.14
C SER A 139 6.18 -7.15 9.02
N ASP A 140 6.14 -6.23 8.07
CA ASP A 140 7.16 -6.15 7.01
C ASP A 140 8.47 -5.50 7.50
N ALA A 141 8.46 -4.97 8.71
CA ALA A 141 9.61 -4.32 9.34
C ALA A 141 10.61 -5.34 9.94
N HIS A 142 11.05 -6.30 9.13
CA HIS A 142 12.00 -7.32 9.57
C HIS A 142 13.38 -6.71 9.87
N GLY A 143 13.93 -7.06 11.03
CA GLY A 143 15.28 -6.66 11.41
C GLY A 143 15.41 -5.22 11.93
N ILE A 144 14.32 -4.49 12.10
CA ILE A 144 14.35 -3.19 12.78
C ILE A 144 14.52 -3.44 14.28
N PRO A 145 15.53 -2.83 14.92
CA PRO A 145 15.67 -2.96 16.37
C PRO A 145 14.46 -2.32 17.09
N PRO A 146 14.04 -2.87 18.24
CA PRO A 146 12.85 -2.38 18.97
C PRO A 146 12.84 -0.87 19.24
N GLY A 147 14.00 -0.26 19.44
CA GLY A 147 14.12 1.20 19.62
C GLY A 147 13.90 2.01 18.33
N GLY A 148 13.82 1.38 17.17
CA GLY A 148 13.58 2.04 15.87
C GLY A 148 12.10 2.18 15.49
N GLY A 149 11.18 1.61 16.26
CA GLY A 149 9.77 1.54 15.90
C GLY A 149 9.03 2.89 15.79
N HIS A 150 9.59 3.96 16.31
CA HIS A 150 9.01 5.30 16.21
C HIS A 150 9.35 6.04 14.90
N ILE A 151 10.12 5.42 14.02
CA ILE A 151 10.47 5.96 12.70
C ILE A 151 9.99 4.95 11.65
N ALA A 152 9.26 5.41 10.64
CA ALA A 152 8.88 4.56 9.53
C ALA A 152 10.10 4.18 8.69
N HIS A 153 10.30 2.89 8.45
CA HIS A 153 11.38 2.34 7.64
C HIS A 153 10.90 1.79 6.30
N THR A 154 9.63 1.42 6.24
CA THR A 154 8.95 0.93 5.04
C THR A 154 7.55 1.50 4.95
N CYS A 155 7.04 1.62 3.75
CA CYS A 155 5.68 2.03 3.48
C CYS A 155 5.15 1.22 2.30
N ASN A 156 3.99 0.58 2.48
CA ASN A 156 3.27 -0.10 1.42
C ASN A 156 2.11 0.76 0.95
N ALA A 157 2.05 1.03 -0.35
CA ALA A 157 0.93 1.72 -0.98
C ALA A 157 0.15 0.71 -1.84
N SER A 158 -1.04 0.35 -1.40
CA SER A 158 -1.89 -0.64 -2.06
C SER A 158 -2.98 0.03 -2.88
N TRP A 159 -3.03 -0.28 -4.17
CA TRP A 159 -4.11 0.11 -5.08
C TRP A 159 -5.19 -0.96 -5.04
N LEU A 160 -6.38 -0.60 -4.54
CA LEU A 160 -7.53 -1.50 -4.51
C LEU A 160 -8.21 -1.46 -5.86
N CYS A 161 -8.22 -2.60 -6.55
CA CYS A 161 -8.76 -2.73 -7.90
C CYS A 161 -10.10 -3.49 -7.94
N SER A 162 -10.64 -3.84 -6.78
CA SER A 162 -11.96 -4.43 -6.58
C SER A 162 -12.59 -3.84 -5.33
N ASP A 163 -13.92 -3.86 -5.28
CA ASP A 163 -14.67 -3.40 -4.13
C ASP A 163 -14.66 -4.47 -3.01
N TYR A 164 -14.75 -4.00 -1.78
CA TYR A 164 -15.00 -4.82 -0.60
C TYR A 164 -16.33 -4.40 0.00
N GLU A 165 -17.30 -5.31 0.04
CA GLU A 165 -18.61 -5.06 0.63
C GLU A 165 -18.63 -5.47 2.10
N ASP A 166 -17.93 -6.55 2.43
CA ASP A 166 -17.83 -7.04 3.80
C ASP A 166 -16.51 -7.78 4.09
N ALA A 167 -16.42 -8.38 5.28
CA ALA A 167 -15.23 -9.11 5.70
C ALA A 167 -14.97 -10.41 4.91
N ALA A 168 -16.00 -10.97 4.23
CA ALA A 168 -15.85 -12.18 3.44
C ALA A 168 -15.07 -11.94 2.14
N ASP A 169 -15.05 -10.69 1.66
CA ASP A 169 -14.26 -10.28 0.48
C ASP A 169 -12.75 -10.29 0.75
N GLY A 170 -12.34 -10.56 1.98
CA GLY A 170 -10.93 -10.68 2.36
C GLY A 170 -10.15 -9.37 2.34
N PRO A 171 -10.69 -8.27 2.88
CA PRO A 171 -9.97 -7.00 2.95
C PRO A 171 -8.72 -7.13 3.81
N THR A 172 -7.79 -6.19 3.60
CA THR A 172 -6.62 -6.06 4.46
C THR A 172 -7.07 -5.75 5.89
N VAL A 173 -6.51 -6.47 6.85
CA VAL A 173 -6.68 -6.22 8.28
C VAL A 173 -5.38 -5.69 8.89
N PHE A 174 -5.49 -4.87 9.91
CA PHE A 174 -4.36 -4.29 10.62
C PHE A 174 -4.69 -4.07 12.09
N VAL A 175 -3.67 -3.95 12.93
CA VAL A 175 -3.80 -3.58 14.33
C VAL A 175 -3.47 -2.09 14.48
N PRO A 176 -4.44 -1.22 14.81
CA PRO A 176 -4.21 0.22 14.91
C PRO A 176 -3.08 0.56 15.88
N GLY A 177 -2.14 1.41 15.43
CA GLY A 177 -0.99 1.85 16.23
C GLY A 177 0.16 0.84 16.32
N SER A 178 0.02 -0.36 15.74
CA SER A 178 1.06 -1.41 15.81
C SER A 178 2.34 -1.05 15.06
N HIS A 179 2.30 -0.09 14.14
CA HIS A 179 3.46 0.40 13.39
C HIS A 179 4.57 0.96 14.30
N HIS A 180 4.25 1.37 15.53
CA HIS A 180 5.23 1.82 16.51
C HIS A 180 5.95 0.68 17.25
N HIS A 181 5.51 -0.55 17.11
CA HIS A 181 6.02 -1.67 17.91
C HIS A 181 7.35 -2.25 17.41
N ALA A 182 7.68 -2.10 16.11
CA ALA A 182 8.88 -2.68 15.46
C ALA A 182 9.08 -4.18 15.78
N ARG A 183 8.00 -4.94 15.84
CA ARG A 183 8.01 -6.38 16.14
C ARG A 183 6.85 -7.10 15.45
N ALA A 184 6.94 -8.41 15.38
CA ALA A 184 5.82 -9.24 14.95
C ALA A 184 4.61 -9.10 15.87
N THR A 185 3.43 -9.35 15.33
CA THR A 185 2.16 -9.39 16.04
C THR A 185 2.21 -10.44 17.15
N LEU A 186 1.67 -10.15 18.31
CA LEU A 186 1.48 -11.10 19.40
C LEU A 186 0.10 -11.77 19.29
N PRO A 187 -0.06 -13.01 19.76
CA PRO A 187 -1.35 -13.72 19.62
C PRO A 187 -2.58 -12.97 20.13
N HIS A 188 -2.45 -12.23 21.23
CA HIS A 188 -3.56 -11.46 21.79
C HIS A 188 -3.90 -10.17 20.99
N GLU A 189 -3.05 -9.78 20.05
CA GLU A 189 -3.29 -8.62 19.18
C GLU A 189 -4.15 -8.98 17.96
N GLU A 190 -4.30 -10.27 17.66
CA GLU A 190 -5.18 -10.73 16.58
C GLU A 190 -6.64 -10.33 16.83
N ASP A 191 -7.07 -10.32 18.09
CA ASP A 191 -8.40 -9.87 18.49
C ASP A 191 -8.62 -8.35 18.34
N LEU A 192 -7.53 -7.58 18.18
CA LEU A 192 -7.55 -6.13 17.97
C LEU A 192 -7.53 -5.76 16.49
N ALA A 193 -7.35 -6.74 15.61
CA ALA A 193 -7.29 -6.51 14.17
C ALA A 193 -8.63 -5.99 13.64
N THR A 194 -8.55 -4.99 12.78
CA THR A 194 -9.72 -4.37 12.14
C THR A 194 -9.43 -4.09 10.68
N THR A 195 -10.46 -3.75 9.92
CA THR A 195 -10.32 -3.30 8.52
C THR A 195 -10.40 -1.78 8.45
N PRO A 196 -9.68 -1.14 7.53
CA PRO A 196 -9.81 0.30 7.31
C PRO A 196 -11.09 0.67 6.54
N PHE A 197 -11.83 -0.32 6.06
CA PHE A 197 -13.04 -0.16 5.26
C PHE A 197 -14.27 -0.37 6.13
N LYS A 198 -15.25 0.50 5.95
CA LYS A 198 -16.59 0.39 6.54
C LYS A 198 -17.60 0.39 5.43
#